data_92910c89df70faf98dd8430b05e2b41c
#
_entry.id   92910c89df70faf98dd8430b05e2b41c
#
_cell.length_a   1.000
_cell.length_b   1.000
_cell.length_c   1.000
_cell.angle_alpha   90.00
_cell.angle_beta   90.00
_cell.angle_gamma   90.00
#
_symmetry.space_group_name_H-M   'P 1'
#
loop_
_entity.id
_entity.type
_entity.pdbx_description
1 polymer ?
#
loop_
_entity_poly.entity_id
_entity_poly.type
_entity_poly.pdbx_seq_one_letter_code
_entity_poly.pdbx_strand_id
1 'polypeptide(L)'
;MQLLKVFLSSTCYDLGVLRETIGGHIKALGHEAIMSEDSIYYESYKPLELSCYNEVANSDIMIHIIGGKFGSESKINQNYSVAQTELLKAIDLRKPIMVFIEDKVNHDYIAYQENEKIFLAHPE
;
A
#
# COMPACT_ATOMS: atom_id res chain seq x y z
N MET A 1 11.38 25.40 -4.65
CA MET A 1 11.14 24.07 -4.06
C MET A 1 10.93 23.07 -5.17
N GLN A 2 11.60 21.94 -5.09
CA GLN A 2 11.50 20.90 -6.12
C GLN A 2 10.17 20.16 -6.00
N LEU A 3 9.49 19.96 -7.13
CA LEU A 3 8.28 19.16 -7.21
C LEU A 3 8.63 17.67 -7.04
N LEU A 4 8.04 17.02 -6.07
CA LEU A 4 8.20 15.59 -5.86
C LEU A 4 6.99 14.82 -6.37
N LYS A 5 7.26 13.65 -6.91
CA LYS A 5 6.21 12.69 -7.28
C LYS A 5 6.06 11.70 -6.12
N VAL A 6 4.93 11.75 -5.45
CA VAL A 6 4.65 10.93 -4.27
C VAL A 6 3.65 9.85 -4.65
N PHE A 7 4.08 8.59 -4.56
CA PHE A 7 3.19 7.46 -4.82
C PHE A 7 2.49 7.08 -3.52
N LEU A 8 1.16 7.09 -3.55
CA LEU A 8 0.33 6.73 -2.41
C LEU A 8 -0.17 5.30 -2.60
N SER A 9 0.34 4.38 -1.80
CA SER A 9 0.05 2.95 -1.87
C SER A 9 -0.80 2.51 -0.71
N SER A 10 -1.97 1.96 -0.97
CA SER A 10 -2.85 1.36 0.03
C SER A 10 -4.00 0.65 -0.66
N THR A 11 -4.82 -0.07 0.12
CA THR A 11 -6.08 -0.59 -0.41
C THR A 11 -7.08 0.55 -0.56
N CYS A 12 -7.96 0.44 -1.56
CA CYS A 12 -8.97 1.48 -1.84
C CYS A 12 -10.26 1.29 -1.06
N TYR A 13 -10.61 0.04 -0.75
CA TYR A 13 -11.93 -0.28 -0.22
C TYR A 13 -12.18 0.30 1.16
N ASP A 14 -11.18 0.22 2.03
CA ASP A 14 -11.31 0.64 3.42
C ASP A 14 -10.65 1.99 3.70
N LEU A 15 -9.78 2.45 2.82
CA LEU A 15 -8.97 3.64 3.03
C LEU A 15 -9.21 4.74 1.99
N GLY A 16 -10.31 4.64 1.23
CA GLY A 16 -10.59 5.57 0.13
C GLY A 16 -10.64 7.04 0.55
N VAL A 17 -11.34 7.35 1.64
CA VAL A 17 -11.44 8.72 2.14
C VAL A 17 -10.08 9.23 2.62
N LEU A 18 -9.35 8.40 3.35
CA LEU A 18 -8.02 8.74 3.83
C LEU A 18 -7.06 9.00 2.66
N ARG A 19 -7.13 8.18 1.63
CA ARG A 19 -6.31 8.35 0.42
C ARG A 19 -6.57 9.70 -0.24
N GLU A 20 -7.83 10.06 -0.40
CA GLU A 20 -8.20 11.34 -0.99
C GLU A 20 -7.72 12.52 -0.15
N THR A 21 -7.85 12.41 1.15
CA THR A 21 -7.42 13.47 2.08
C THR A 21 -5.90 13.66 2.01
N ILE A 22 -5.14 12.59 2.06
CA ILE A 22 -3.69 12.65 1.99
C ILE A 22 -3.25 13.14 0.61
N GLY A 23 -3.87 12.64 -0.46
CA GLY A 23 -3.58 13.08 -1.82
C GLY A 23 -3.80 14.57 -2.00
N GLY A 24 -4.91 15.10 -1.45
CA GLY A 24 -5.20 16.52 -1.46
C GLY A 24 -4.16 17.34 -0.71
N HIS A 25 -3.68 16.82 0.41
CA HIS A 25 -2.64 17.46 1.22
C HIS A 25 -1.31 17.55 0.45
N ILE A 26 -0.94 16.46 -0.20
CA ILE A 26 0.28 16.40 -1.03
C ILE A 26 0.22 17.45 -2.13
N LYS A 27 -0.91 17.56 -2.79
CA LYS A 27 -1.13 18.57 -3.85
C LYS A 27 -1.08 19.99 -3.28
N ALA A 28 -1.67 20.22 -2.11
CA ALA A 28 -1.66 21.51 -1.46
C ALA A 28 -0.25 21.95 -1.10
N LEU A 29 0.67 21.01 -0.84
CA LEU A 29 2.07 21.30 -0.56
C LEU A 29 2.89 21.55 -1.82
N GLY A 30 2.27 21.47 -3.01
CA GLY A 30 2.95 21.71 -4.27
C GLY A 30 3.60 20.49 -4.89
N HIS A 31 3.25 19.28 -4.43
CA HIS A 31 3.78 18.05 -4.97
C HIS A 31 2.72 17.29 -5.75
N GLU A 32 3.15 16.33 -6.56
CA GLU A 32 2.25 15.48 -7.34
C GLU A 32 1.93 14.20 -6.55
N ALA A 33 0.64 13.92 -6.40
CA ALA A 33 0.18 12.68 -5.79
C ALA A 33 -0.19 11.68 -6.87
N ILE A 34 0.46 10.52 -6.88
CA ILE A 34 0.17 9.43 -7.81
C ILE A 34 -0.57 8.37 -7.03
N MET A 35 -1.81 8.10 -7.43
CA MET A 35 -2.67 7.14 -6.75
C MET A 35 -3.30 6.20 -7.75
N SER A 36 -3.36 4.94 -7.38
CA SER A 36 -4.04 3.92 -8.15
C SER A 36 -5.52 3.90 -7.73
N GLU A 37 -6.31 4.78 -8.34
CA GLU A 37 -7.72 4.91 -7.97
C GLU A 37 -8.57 3.79 -8.51
N ASP A 38 -8.14 3.18 -9.61
CA ASP A 38 -8.86 2.12 -10.27
C ASP A 38 -8.39 0.74 -9.85
N SER A 39 -7.79 0.62 -8.67
CA SER A 39 -7.25 -0.64 -8.18
C SER A 39 -8.29 -1.76 -8.10
N ILE A 40 -9.56 -1.41 -7.99
CA ILE A 40 -10.64 -2.39 -8.00
C ILE A 40 -10.72 -3.16 -9.32
N TYR A 41 -10.20 -2.61 -10.40
CA TYR A 41 -10.21 -3.23 -11.72
C TYR A 41 -8.96 -4.05 -12.00
N TYR A 42 -7.94 -3.95 -11.15
CA TYR A 42 -6.69 -4.68 -11.35
C TYR A 42 -6.84 -6.17 -11.16
N GLU A 43 -7.88 -6.59 -10.47
CA GLU A 43 -8.14 -8.00 -10.19
C GLU A 43 -8.14 -8.85 -11.46
N SER A 44 -8.56 -8.27 -12.58
CA SER A 44 -8.74 -9.01 -13.81
C SER A 44 -7.87 -8.51 -14.97
N TYR A 45 -6.98 -7.52 -14.73
CA TYR A 45 -6.26 -6.91 -15.85
C TYR A 45 -4.79 -6.64 -15.51
N LYS A 46 -3.96 -7.59 -15.85
CA LYS A 46 -2.52 -7.57 -15.61
C LYS A 46 -1.77 -6.35 -16.16
N PRO A 47 -2.06 -5.83 -17.37
CA PRO A 47 -1.38 -4.61 -17.85
C PRO A 47 -1.61 -3.37 -16.99
N LEU A 48 -2.77 -3.24 -16.36
CA LEU A 48 -3.01 -2.12 -15.43
C LEU A 48 -2.16 -2.24 -14.18
N GLU A 49 -2.00 -3.46 -13.69
CA GLU A 49 -1.14 -3.73 -12.54
C GLU A 49 0.32 -3.39 -12.86
N LEU A 50 0.81 -3.80 -14.02
CA LEU A 50 2.17 -3.46 -14.47
C LEU A 50 2.36 -1.95 -14.58
N SER A 51 1.36 -1.24 -15.09
CA SER A 51 1.39 0.22 -15.18
C SER A 51 1.55 0.87 -13.81
N CYS A 52 0.87 0.34 -12.78
CA CYS A 52 1.02 0.79 -11.41
C CYS A 52 2.46 0.64 -10.92
N TYR A 53 3.07 -0.50 -11.17
CA TYR A 53 4.45 -0.73 -10.73
C TYR A 53 5.44 0.16 -11.45
N ASN A 54 5.16 0.51 -12.70
CA ASN A 54 5.95 1.49 -13.43
C ASN A 54 5.84 2.88 -12.81
N GLU A 55 4.65 3.24 -12.32
CA GLU A 55 4.45 4.51 -11.61
C GLU A 55 5.24 4.55 -10.30
N VAL A 56 5.34 3.42 -9.60
CA VAL A 56 6.21 3.32 -8.42
C VAL A 56 7.65 3.63 -8.80
N ALA A 57 8.13 3.04 -9.89
CA ALA A 57 9.49 3.26 -10.36
C ALA A 57 9.76 4.73 -10.73
N ASN A 58 8.76 5.42 -11.25
CA ASN A 58 8.87 6.82 -11.67
C ASN A 58 8.63 7.81 -10.54
N SER A 59 8.26 7.35 -9.36
CA SER A 59 8.01 8.21 -8.20
C SER A 59 9.30 8.50 -7.45
N ASP A 60 9.29 9.62 -6.72
CA ASP A 60 10.43 10.02 -5.90
C ASP A 60 10.36 9.44 -4.50
N ILE A 61 9.15 9.29 -3.96
CA ILE A 61 8.91 8.80 -2.60
C ILE A 61 7.58 8.03 -2.58
N MET A 62 7.47 7.06 -1.69
CA MET A 62 6.22 6.33 -1.48
C MET A 62 5.67 6.60 -0.08
N ILE A 63 4.37 6.80 0.00
CA ILE A 63 3.63 6.74 1.26
C ILE A 63 2.79 5.47 1.20
N HIS A 64 3.07 4.54 2.11
CA HIS A 64 2.36 3.26 2.16
C HIS A 64 1.52 3.18 3.42
N ILE A 65 0.23 2.91 3.27
CA ILE A 65 -0.70 2.85 4.38
C ILE A 65 -1.20 1.43 4.53
N ILE A 66 -1.03 0.88 5.73
CA ILE A 66 -1.45 -0.48 6.06
C ILE A 66 -2.75 -0.40 6.85
N GLY A 67 -3.83 -0.92 6.25
CA GLY A 67 -5.13 -1.05 6.89
C GLY A 67 -5.49 -2.50 7.14
N GLY A 68 -6.72 -2.74 7.56
CA GLY A 68 -7.19 -4.08 7.93
C GLY A 68 -7.60 -4.97 6.77
N LYS A 69 -7.57 -4.48 5.53
CA LYS A 69 -7.98 -5.25 4.35
C LYS A 69 -6.78 -5.64 3.51
N PHE A 70 -6.85 -6.84 2.96
CA PHE A 70 -5.82 -7.33 2.04
C PHE A 70 -5.84 -6.58 0.70
N GLY A 71 -7.05 -6.28 0.21
CA GLY A 71 -7.23 -5.60 -1.07
C GLY A 71 -7.19 -6.57 -2.24
N SER A 72 -6.96 -6.02 -3.44
CA SER A 72 -6.93 -6.82 -4.67
C SER A 72 -5.70 -7.71 -4.71
N GLU A 73 -5.91 -8.97 -5.07
CA GLU A 73 -4.82 -9.91 -5.23
C GLU A 73 -4.00 -9.58 -6.48
N SER A 74 -2.68 -9.67 -6.37
CA SER A 74 -1.79 -9.45 -7.49
C SER A 74 -1.87 -10.61 -8.47
N LYS A 75 -1.96 -10.30 -9.76
CA LYS A 75 -1.88 -11.31 -10.84
C LYS A 75 -0.45 -11.59 -11.26
N ILE A 76 0.48 -10.78 -10.77
CA ILE A 76 1.90 -10.89 -11.11
C ILE A 76 2.66 -11.59 -9.99
N ASN A 77 2.32 -11.29 -8.74
CA ASN A 77 3.02 -11.80 -7.57
C ASN A 77 2.04 -12.57 -6.70
N GLN A 78 1.93 -13.87 -6.93
CA GLN A 78 0.99 -14.72 -6.21
C GLN A 78 1.19 -14.64 -4.70
N ASN A 79 0.08 -14.74 -3.97
CA ASN A 79 0.02 -14.66 -2.51
C ASN A 79 0.22 -13.27 -1.92
N TYR A 80 0.38 -12.25 -2.77
CA TYR A 80 0.50 -10.86 -2.34
C TYR A 80 -0.65 -10.04 -2.91
N SER A 81 -1.00 -8.97 -2.22
CA SER A 81 -1.93 -7.98 -2.76
C SER A 81 -1.19 -7.05 -3.70
N VAL A 82 -1.94 -6.28 -4.50
CA VAL A 82 -1.36 -5.23 -5.35
C VAL A 82 -0.61 -4.23 -4.48
N ALA A 83 -1.21 -3.78 -3.36
CA ALA A 83 -0.56 -2.82 -2.47
C ALA A 83 0.73 -3.36 -1.88
N GLN A 84 0.76 -4.63 -1.46
CA GLN A 84 1.98 -5.27 -0.96
C GLN A 84 3.06 -5.34 -2.03
N THR A 85 2.67 -5.65 -3.27
CA THR A 85 3.61 -5.73 -4.39
C THR A 85 4.18 -4.35 -4.73
N GLU A 86 3.37 -3.30 -4.65
CA GLU A 86 3.83 -1.93 -4.80
C GLU A 86 4.90 -1.59 -3.75
N LEU A 87 4.67 -1.97 -2.50
CA LEU A 87 5.63 -1.76 -1.42
C LEU A 87 6.94 -2.51 -1.68
N LEU A 88 6.84 -3.79 -2.06
CA LEU A 88 8.02 -4.59 -2.39
C LEU A 88 8.81 -3.99 -3.54
N LYS A 89 8.12 -3.46 -4.55
CA LYS A 89 8.75 -2.79 -5.68
C LYS A 89 9.52 -1.56 -5.23
N ALA A 90 8.93 -0.75 -4.36
CA ALA A 90 9.58 0.45 -3.83
C ALA A 90 10.82 0.08 -3.00
N ILE A 91 10.73 -0.97 -2.19
CA ILE A 91 11.87 -1.47 -1.40
C ILE A 91 12.99 -1.92 -2.34
N ASP A 92 12.65 -2.68 -3.37
CA ASP A 92 13.61 -3.18 -4.36
C ASP A 92 14.37 -2.05 -5.06
N LEU A 93 13.65 -0.98 -5.38
CA LEU A 93 14.19 0.20 -6.05
C LEU A 93 14.85 1.18 -5.08
N ARG A 94 14.86 0.86 -3.78
CA ARG A 94 15.44 1.69 -2.72
C ARG A 94 14.84 3.09 -2.67
N LYS A 95 13.54 3.20 -2.92
CA LYS A 95 12.82 4.46 -2.78
C LYS A 95 12.67 4.82 -1.31
N PRO A 96 12.69 6.11 -0.95
CA PRO A 96 12.27 6.52 0.39
C PRO A 96 10.80 6.15 0.60
N ILE A 97 10.48 5.54 1.74
CA ILE A 97 9.13 5.07 2.04
C ILE A 97 8.72 5.55 3.42
N MET A 98 7.54 6.16 3.49
CA MET A 98 6.89 6.47 4.77
C MET A 98 5.76 5.46 4.95
N VAL A 99 5.78 4.72 6.06
CA VAL A 99 4.78 3.70 6.35
C VAL A 99 3.88 4.18 7.48
N PHE A 100 2.59 4.17 7.25
CA PHE A 100 1.58 4.46 8.26
C PHE A 100 0.75 3.20 8.50
N ILE A 101 0.60 2.81 9.75
CA ILE A 101 -0.15 1.61 10.13
C ILE A 101 -1.37 2.07 10.93
N GLU A 102 -2.56 1.63 10.53
CA GLU A 102 -3.78 1.88 11.29
C GLU A 102 -3.64 1.29 12.70
N ASP A 103 -4.01 2.07 13.71
CA ASP A 103 -3.84 1.65 15.11
C ASP A 103 -4.45 0.28 15.41
N LYS A 104 -5.64 0.03 14.89
CA LYS A 104 -6.30 -1.26 15.10
C LYS A 104 -5.47 -2.41 14.57
N VAL A 105 -4.90 -2.25 13.38
CA VAL A 105 -4.05 -3.28 12.76
C VAL A 105 -2.82 -3.53 13.61
N ASN A 106 -2.19 -2.47 14.09
CA ASN A 106 -1.02 -2.58 14.94
C ASN A 106 -1.34 -3.31 16.25
N HIS A 107 -2.48 -2.99 16.88
CA HIS A 107 -2.94 -3.65 18.09
C HIS A 107 -3.21 -5.13 17.84
N ASP A 108 -3.87 -5.46 16.73
CA ASP A 108 -4.15 -6.85 16.37
C ASP A 108 -2.87 -7.64 16.12
N TYR A 109 -1.90 -7.02 15.49
CA TYR A 109 -0.60 -7.65 15.22
C TYR A 109 0.16 -7.93 16.52
N ILE A 110 0.19 -6.97 17.45
CA ILE A 110 0.83 -7.15 18.75
C ILE A 110 0.15 -8.28 19.52
N ALA A 111 -1.20 -8.29 19.54
CA ALA A 111 -1.95 -9.36 20.22
C ALA A 111 -1.65 -10.72 19.60
N TYR A 112 -1.56 -10.80 18.28
CA TYR A 112 -1.18 -12.03 17.59
C TYR A 112 0.22 -12.51 18.03
N GLN A 113 1.19 -11.62 18.07
CA GLN A 113 2.56 -11.97 18.48
C GLN A 113 2.60 -12.48 19.91
N GLU A 114 1.87 -11.85 20.83
CA GLU A 114 1.80 -12.25 22.23
C GLU A 114 1.19 -13.63 22.41
N ASN A 115 0.26 -14.02 21.55
CA ASN A 115 -0.47 -15.27 21.65
C ASN A 115 0.02 -16.36 20.70
N GLU A 116 1.05 -16.07 19.91
CA GLU A 116 1.55 -17.00 18.90
C GLU A 116 1.91 -18.35 19.47
N LYS A 117 2.59 -18.37 20.61
CA LYS A 117 2.98 -19.63 21.28
C LYS A 117 1.77 -20.46 21.69
N ILE A 118 0.70 -19.79 22.10
CA ILE A 118 -0.54 -20.48 22.49
C ILE A 118 -1.18 -21.11 21.26
N PHE A 119 -1.24 -20.37 20.14
CA PHE A 119 -1.77 -20.89 18.89
C PHE A 119 -0.97 -22.07 18.36
N LEU A 120 0.35 -22.02 18.45
CA LEU A 120 1.21 -23.11 18.00
C LEU A 120 1.11 -24.33 18.91
N ALA A 121 0.87 -24.13 20.21
CA ALA A 121 0.72 -25.22 21.16
C ALA A 121 -0.66 -25.90 21.06
N HIS A 122 -1.68 -25.17 20.64
CA HIS A 122 -3.06 -25.63 20.55
C HIS A 122 -3.67 -25.28 19.18
N PRO A 123 -3.16 -25.86 18.10
CA PRO A 123 -3.65 -25.56 16.75
C PRO A 123 -5.03 -26.18 16.54
N GLU A 124 -6.07 -25.37 16.47
CA GLU A 124 -7.41 -25.80 16.10
C GLU A 124 -7.97 -24.97 14.96
#